data_ef08a71df7512bbd28f8faf2d5727e3e
#
_entry.id   ef08a71df7512bbd28f8faf2d5727e3e
#
_cell.length_a   1.000
_cell.length_b   1.000
_cell.length_c   1.000
_cell.angle_alpha   90.00
_cell.angle_beta   90.00
_cell.angle_gamma   90.00
#
_symmetry.space_group_name_H-M   'P 1'
#
loop_
_entity.id
_entity.type
_entity.pdbx_description
1 polymer ?
#
loop_
_entity_poly.entity_id
_entity_poly.type
_entity_poly.pdbx_seq_one_letter_code
_entity_poly.pdbx_strand_id
1 'polypeptide(L)'
;MVRVDLEKARAPRPLALPAELAHGFVIVPETVLPCGTVVPRFAVARWLAARGAHGRLLLSESAAPWTNIGYHAARAACAGAGLELLTETQALALAHDVARQAINWSGGAVGAGQLFQGLHLGGYARPQPASVESPASCERRWHGLSNGQRIHDLAGNAFSWVFDDLQGDGCGIVRRTFGPASASVTGAPGAPMQQGLGWWPRVGSNWWGRALARGGSTSSQEGAGVFTVIDERPRAERSYIGFRCTLR
;
A
#
# COMPACT_ATOMS: atom_id res chain seq x y z
N MET A 1 43.16 29.50 3.93
CA MET A 1 43.06 28.02 3.88
C MET A 1 41.96 27.63 4.88
N VAL A 2 40.72 27.50 4.42
CA VAL A 2 39.54 27.22 5.27
C VAL A 2 39.35 25.71 5.27
N ARG A 3 39.49 25.08 6.43
CA ARG A 3 39.13 23.68 6.65
C ARG A 3 37.61 23.59 6.68
N VAL A 4 37.02 22.94 5.70
CA VAL A 4 35.62 22.54 5.75
C VAL A 4 35.56 21.23 6.52
N ASP A 5 35.07 21.30 7.77
CA ASP A 5 34.71 20.11 8.53
C ASP A 5 33.55 19.44 7.85
N LEU A 6 33.82 18.30 7.21
CA LEU A 6 32.78 17.40 6.72
C LEU A 6 32.08 16.80 7.96
N GLU A 7 30.96 17.42 8.31
CA GLU A 7 30.02 16.87 9.30
C GLU A 7 29.74 15.41 8.92
N LYS A 8 30.20 14.48 9.75
CA LYS A 8 29.94 13.05 9.63
C LYS A 8 28.44 12.87 9.54
N ALA A 9 27.95 12.53 8.35
CA ALA A 9 26.58 12.12 8.14
C ALA A 9 26.28 10.98 9.14
N ARG A 10 25.49 11.30 10.15
CA ARG A 10 25.09 10.35 11.21
C ARG A 10 24.34 9.20 10.51
N ALA A 11 24.91 8.00 10.56
CA ALA A 11 24.27 6.81 10.01
C ALA A 11 22.81 6.74 10.50
N PRO A 12 21.84 6.48 9.63
CA PRO A 12 20.45 6.47 10.03
C PRO A 12 20.26 5.48 11.17
N ARG A 13 19.72 5.97 12.28
CA ARG A 13 19.43 5.17 13.47
C ARG A 13 18.61 3.94 13.04
N PRO A 14 18.94 2.72 13.46
CA PRO A 14 18.12 1.56 13.12
C PRO A 14 16.67 1.83 13.56
N LEU A 15 15.71 1.67 12.65
CA LEU A 15 14.28 1.70 12.96
C LEU A 15 14.00 0.43 13.78
N ALA A 16 14.27 0.48 15.07
CA ALA A 16 13.93 -0.60 15.99
C ALA A 16 12.46 -0.44 16.33
N LEU A 17 11.64 -1.37 15.83
CA LEU A 17 10.24 -1.46 16.25
C LEU A 17 10.21 -1.82 17.74
N PRO A 18 9.43 -1.11 18.58
CA PRO A 18 9.12 -1.59 19.91
C PRO A 18 8.60 -3.03 19.81
N ALA A 19 9.01 -3.92 20.72
CA ALA A 19 8.67 -5.33 20.68
C ALA A 19 7.14 -5.56 20.58
N GLU A 20 6.36 -4.68 21.22
CA GLU A 20 4.90 -4.67 21.21
C GLU A 20 4.30 -4.42 19.81
N LEU A 21 4.99 -3.67 18.95
CA LEU A 21 4.56 -3.35 17.60
C LEU A 21 5.17 -4.29 16.54
N ALA A 22 6.25 -5.01 16.88
CA ALA A 22 7.00 -5.83 15.92
C ALA A 22 6.13 -6.90 15.23
N HIS A 23 5.11 -7.43 15.91
CA HIS A 23 4.20 -8.42 15.32
C HIS A 23 3.25 -7.80 14.29
N GLY A 24 2.77 -6.59 14.53
CA GLY A 24 1.78 -5.91 13.68
C GLY A 24 2.37 -5.16 12.48
N PHE A 25 3.69 -5.00 12.41
CA PHE A 25 4.36 -4.23 11.36
C PHE A 25 5.41 -5.05 10.61
N VAL A 26 5.71 -4.61 9.40
CA VAL A 26 6.86 -5.04 8.61
C VAL A 26 7.71 -3.83 8.25
N ILE A 27 9.01 -4.04 8.08
CA ILE A 27 9.93 -3.01 7.60
C ILE A 27 10.02 -3.11 6.08
N VAL A 28 9.67 -2.04 5.38
CA VAL A 28 9.97 -1.88 3.96
C VAL A 28 11.38 -1.31 3.84
N PRO A 29 12.30 -1.97 3.14
CA PRO A 29 13.65 -1.46 2.90
C PRO A 29 13.63 -0.15 2.12
N GLU A 30 14.74 0.61 2.20
CA GLU A 30 14.94 1.76 1.33
C GLU A 30 14.75 1.33 -0.15
N THR A 31 13.94 2.09 -0.87
CA THR A 31 13.56 1.77 -2.26
C THR A 31 13.76 2.98 -3.14
N VAL A 32 14.45 2.80 -4.28
CA VAL A 32 14.54 3.82 -5.32
C VAL A 32 13.42 3.57 -6.33
N LEU A 33 12.53 4.55 -6.47
CA LEU A 33 11.47 4.54 -7.47
C LEU A 33 12.06 4.77 -8.89
N PRO A 34 11.38 4.34 -9.96
CA PRO A 34 11.85 4.56 -11.34
C PRO A 34 12.08 6.02 -11.71
N CYS A 35 11.38 6.96 -11.07
CA CYS A 35 11.60 8.41 -11.24
C CYS A 35 12.86 8.93 -10.51
N GLY A 36 13.63 8.07 -9.84
CA GLY A 36 14.84 8.42 -9.09
C GLY A 36 14.59 8.86 -7.65
N THR A 37 13.34 8.96 -7.21
CA THR A 37 13.02 9.29 -5.80
C THR A 37 13.46 8.16 -4.89
N VAL A 38 14.31 8.49 -3.90
CA VAL A 38 14.70 7.58 -2.83
C VAL A 38 13.65 7.65 -1.73
N VAL A 39 13.01 6.53 -1.44
CA VAL A 39 12.09 6.38 -0.31
C VAL A 39 12.84 5.69 0.82
N PRO A 40 13.09 6.40 1.93
CA PRO A 40 13.77 5.81 3.07
C PRO A 40 13.00 4.58 3.59
N ARG A 41 13.70 3.68 4.27
CA ARG A 41 13.04 2.57 4.95
C ARG A 41 11.98 3.07 5.92
N PHE A 42 10.86 2.36 5.98
CA PHE A 42 9.75 2.69 6.88
C PHE A 42 9.08 1.41 7.40
N ALA A 43 8.29 1.56 8.45
CA ALA A 43 7.47 0.47 8.97
C ALA A 43 6.02 0.64 8.55
N VAL A 44 5.41 -0.42 8.04
CA VAL A 44 4.01 -0.44 7.61
C VAL A 44 3.27 -1.59 8.27
N ALA A 45 2.00 -1.40 8.59
CA ALA A 45 1.17 -2.44 9.16
C ALA A 45 1.13 -3.69 8.25
N ARG A 46 1.37 -4.87 8.84
CA ARG A 46 1.39 -6.15 8.13
C ARG A 46 0.04 -6.48 7.49
N TRP A 47 -1.05 -6.12 8.15
CA TRP A 47 -2.43 -6.32 7.73
C TRP A 47 -3.15 -4.99 7.52
N LEU A 48 -4.27 -5.02 6.83
CA LEU A 48 -5.21 -3.89 6.82
C LEU A 48 -5.69 -3.63 8.25
N ALA A 49 -5.88 -2.36 8.58
CA ALA A 49 -6.40 -1.97 9.89
C ALA A 49 -7.79 -2.57 10.11
N ALA A 50 -8.04 -3.07 11.29
CA ALA A 50 -9.33 -3.55 11.76
C ALA A 50 -9.93 -2.61 12.79
N ARG A 51 -11.23 -2.75 13.03
CA ARG A 51 -11.94 -2.00 14.07
C ARG A 51 -11.97 -2.80 15.35
N GLY A 52 -11.23 -2.35 16.35
CA GLY A 52 -11.22 -2.92 17.69
C GLY A 52 -12.35 -2.39 18.57
N ALA A 53 -12.32 -2.76 19.83
CA ALA A 53 -13.27 -2.30 20.84
C ALA A 53 -13.27 -0.77 20.94
N HIS A 54 -14.44 -0.21 21.20
CA HIS A 54 -14.66 1.24 21.30
C HIS A 54 -14.21 2.04 20.07
N GLY A 55 -14.18 1.41 18.87
CA GLY A 55 -13.77 2.07 17.64
C GLY A 55 -12.28 2.37 17.56
N ARG A 56 -11.43 1.75 18.36
CA ARG A 56 -9.97 1.88 18.29
C ARG A 56 -9.42 1.09 17.11
N LEU A 57 -8.31 1.57 16.58
CA LEU A 57 -7.56 0.85 15.57
C LEU A 57 -6.97 -0.44 16.15
N LEU A 58 -7.08 -1.54 15.41
CA LEU A 58 -6.53 -2.86 15.74
C LEU A 58 -5.72 -3.38 14.55
N LEU A 59 -4.55 -3.94 14.82
CA LEU A 59 -3.77 -4.68 13.84
C LEU A 59 -3.81 -6.17 14.21
N SER A 60 -4.52 -6.96 13.41
CA SER A 60 -4.73 -8.39 13.70
C SER A 60 -4.98 -9.17 12.41
N GLU A 61 -4.38 -10.34 12.31
CA GLU A 61 -4.62 -11.25 11.19
C GLU A 61 -6.01 -11.91 11.24
N SER A 62 -6.59 -12.03 12.44
CA SER A 62 -7.88 -12.69 12.65
C SER A 62 -9.08 -11.74 12.62
N ALA A 63 -8.86 -10.44 12.55
CA ALA A 63 -9.93 -9.45 12.47
C ALA A 63 -10.18 -9.01 11.03
N ALA A 64 -11.45 -8.86 10.65
CA ALA A 64 -11.80 -8.34 9.33
C ALA A 64 -11.35 -6.88 9.16
N PRO A 65 -10.94 -6.46 7.95
CA PRO A 65 -10.56 -5.08 7.69
C PRO A 65 -11.67 -4.09 8.05
N TRP A 66 -11.27 -2.95 8.61
CA TRP A 66 -12.18 -1.85 8.89
C TRP A 66 -12.53 -1.12 7.62
N THR A 67 -13.64 -1.51 7.02
CA THR A 67 -14.24 -0.87 5.84
C THR A 67 -15.43 0.01 6.25
N ASN A 68 -16.16 0.57 5.28
CA ASN A 68 -17.20 1.58 5.52
C ASN A 68 -16.69 2.75 6.37
N ILE A 69 -15.49 3.22 6.05
CA ILE A 69 -14.82 4.35 6.68
C ILE A 69 -14.33 5.32 5.61
N GLY A 70 -14.68 6.59 5.74
CA GLY A 70 -14.21 7.62 4.82
C GLY A 70 -12.73 7.97 5.05
N TYR A 71 -12.09 8.55 4.05
CA TYR A 71 -10.66 8.90 4.06
C TYR A 71 -10.24 9.72 5.30
N HIS A 72 -10.99 10.77 5.63
CA HIS A 72 -10.64 11.62 6.78
C HIS A 72 -10.76 10.87 8.11
N ALA A 73 -11.77 10.00 8.24
CA ALA A 73 -11.94 9.17 9.43
C ALA A 73 -10.83 8.12 9.55
N ALA A 74 -10.38 7.53 8.44
CA ALA A 74 -9.25 6.61 8.42
C ALA A 74 -7.94 7.30 8.87
N ARG A 75 -7.68 8.52 8.37
CA ARG A 75 -6.54 9.34 8.86
C ARG A 75 -6.64 9.63 10.35
N ALA A 76 -7.81 10.04 10.83
CA ALA A 76 -8.04 10.31 12.24
C ALA A 76 -7.85 9.06 13.11
N ALA A 77 -8.27 7.88 12.62
CA ALA A 77 -8.07 6.61 13.32
C ALA A 77 -6.56 6.25 13.44
N CYS A 78 -5.77 6.46 12.38
CA CYS A 78 -4.32 6.32 12.45
C CYS A 78 -3.71 7.29 13.47
N ALA A 79 -4.03 8.58 13.35
CA ALA A 79 -3.50 9.62 14.24
C ALA A 79 -3.86 9.39 15.71
N GLY A 80 -5.09 8.93 16.00
CA GLY A 80 -5.54 8.57 17.34
C GLY A 80 -4.78 7.39 17.95
N ALA A 81 -4.11 6.58 17.12
CA ALA A 81 -3.23 5.50 17.53
C ALA A 81 -1.73 5.88 17.54
N GLY A 82 -1.40 7.16 17.30
CA GLY A 82 -0.01 7.61 17.16
C GLY A 82 0.68 7.17 15.87
N LEU A 83 -0.12 6.81 14.85
CA LEU A 83 0.32 6.31 13.56
C LEU A 83 -0.07 7.29 12.45
N GLU A 84 0.40 7.03 11.23
CA GLU A 84 0.03 7.77 10.04
C GLU A 84 -0.65 6.86 9.01
N LEU A 85 -1.45 7.44 8.12
CA LEU A 85 -1.95 6.73 6.96
C LEU A 85 -0.79 6.49 5.99
N LEU A 86 -0.72 5.31 5.37
CA LEU A 86 0.25 4.99 4.33
C LEU A 86 0.22 6.08 3.24
N THR A 87 1.40 6.61 2.84
CA THR A 87 1.46 7.61 1.79
C THR A 87 1.48 6.97 0.40
N GLU A 88 1.17 7.76 -0.63
CA GLU A 88 1.25 7.32 -2.03
C GLU A 88 2.69 6.92 -2.40
N THR A 89 3.67 7.72 -2.01
CA THR A 89 5.10 7.43 -2.20
C THR A 89 5.51 6.12 -1.51
N GLN A 90 5.08 5.91 -0.28
CA GLN A 90 5.35 4.66 0.46
C GLN A 90 4.66 3.45 -0.18
N ALA A 91 3.42 3.61 -0.64
CA ALA A 91 2.68 2.55 -1.33
C ALA A 91 3.38 2.13 -2.63
N LEU A 92 3.91 3.08 -3.40
CA LEU A 92 4.71 2.80 -4.59
C LEU A 92 6.02 2.09 -4.25
N ALA A 93 6.75 2.54 -3.22
CA ALA A 93 7.97 1.87 -2.77
C ALA A 93 7.71 0.41 -2.39
N LEU A 94 6.63 0.17 -1.64
CA LEU A 94 6.19 -1.16 -1.25
C LEU A 94 5.83 -2.02 -2.48
N ALA A 95 5.08 -1.47 -3.44
CA ALA A 95 4.71 -2.17 -4.68
C ALA A 95 5.95 -2.55 -5.50
N HIS A 96 6.94 -1.66 -5.60
CA HIS A 96 8.20 -1.94 -6.30
C HIS A 96 9.08 -2.95 -5.58
N ASP A 97 9.17 -2.91 -4.26
CA ASP A 97 9.90 -3.93 -3.50
C ASP A 97 9.29 -5.31 -3.73
N VAL A 98 7.97 -5.43 -3.64
CA VAL A 98 7.22 -6.68 -3.90
C VAL A 98 7.41 -7.17 -5.33
N ALA A 99 7.25 -6.32 -6.34
CA ALA A 99 7.33 -6.71 -7.75
C ALA A 99 8.73 -7.21 -8.16
N ARG A 100 9.78 -6.84 -7.44
CA ARG A 100 11.16 -7.29 -7.66
C ARG A 100 11.47 -8.65 -7.02
N GLN A 101 10.56 -9.24 -6.24
CA GLN A 101 10.82 -10.52 -5.58
C GLN A 101 10.22 -11.67 -6.38
N ALA A 102 11.06 -12.59 -6.86
CA ALA A 102 10.66 -13.76 -7.64
C ALA A 102 9.58 -14.62 -6.97
N ILE A 103 9.61 -14.71 -5.63
CA ILE A 103 8.61 -15.45 -4.84
C ILE A 103 7.19 -14.90 -5.03
N ASN A 104 7.02 -13.68 -5.48
CA ASN A 104 5.70 -13.06 -5.67
C ASN A 104 5.12 -13.31 -7.06
N TRP A 105 5.83 -14.00 -7.95
CA TRP A 105 5.40 -14.32 -9.30
C TRP A 105 5.05 -15.80 -9.44
N SER A 106 3.96 -16.10 -10.11
CA SER A 106 3.46 -17.47 -10.29
C SER A 106 4.41 -18.36 -11.10
N GLY A 107 5.24 -17.77 -11.96
CA GLY A 107 6.26 -18.46 -12.73
C GLY A 107 7.61 -18.61 -12.02
N GLY A 108 7.74 -18.15 -10.77
CA GLY A 108 8.95 -18.31 -9.95
C GLY A 108 10.13 -17.40 -10.34
N ALA A 109 9.95 -16.47 -11.27
CA ALA A 109 10.94 -15.46 -11.63
C ALA A 109 10.23 -14.12 -11.85
N VAL A 110 10.94 -13.00 -11.64
CA VAL A 110 10.39 -11.66 -11.86
C VAL A 110 9.94 -11.51 -13.31
N GLY A 111 8.67 -11.11 -13.50
CA GLY A 111 8.05 -10.97 -14.82
C GLY A 111 7.56 -12.27 -15.44
N ALA A 112 7.77 -13.43 -14.80
CA ALA A 112 7.30 -14.73 -15.29
C ALA A 112 5.91 -15.06 -14.73
N GLY A 113 4.92 -15.23 -15.59
CA GLY A 113 3.53 -15.45 -15.19
C GLY A 113 2.87 -14.18 -14.65
N GLN A 114 2.13 -14.32 -13.56
CA GLN A 114 1.42 -13.21 -12.91
C GLN A 114 1.97 -12.94 -11.53
N LEU A 115 2.03 -11.69 -11.13
CA LEU A 115 2.21 -11.30 -9.73
C LEU A 115 0.96 -11.77 -8.97
N PHE A 116 1.15 -12.44 -7.84
CA PHE A 116 0.02 -12.93 -7.07
C PHE A 116 -0.88 -11.78 -6.63
N GLN A 117 -2.17 -12.01 -6.76
CA GLN A 117 -3.23 -11.12 -6.29
C GLN A 117 -3.90 -11.80 -5.10
N GLY A 118 -4.34 -11.02 -4.11
CA GLY A 118 -5.12 -11.54 -3.00
C GLY A 118 -6.55 -11.91 -3.44
N LEU A 119 -7.52 -11.80 -2.54
CA LEU A 119 -8.92 -12.08 -2.87
C LEU A 119 -9.43 -11.08 -3.91
N HIS A 120 -9.69 -11.52 -5.15
CA HIS A 120 -10.09 -10.64 -6.26
C HIS A 120 -11.14 -11.23 -7.21
N LEU A 121 -11.37 -12.54 -7.16
CA LEU A 121 -12.24 -13.26 -8.12
C LEU A 121 -13.73 -13.23 -7.77
N GLY A 122 -14.13 -12.49 -6.74
CA GLY A 122 -15.54 -12.38 -6.34
C GLY A 122 -16.05 -13.54 -5.48
N GLY A 123 -15.17 -14.44 -5.02
CA GLY A 123 -15.54 -15.55 -4.16
C GLY A 123 -16.03 -15.14 -2.77
N TYR A 124 -15.78 -13.90 -2.38
CA TYR A 124 -16.19 -13.34 -1.09
C TYR A 124 -16.96 -12.03 -1.29
N ALA A 125 -18.14 -11.95 -0.70
CA ALA A 125 -18.99 -10.75 -0.75
C ALA A 125 -18.45 -9.58 0.09
N ARG A 126 -17.51 -9.86 1.01
CA ARG A 126 -16.92 -8.87 1.93
C ARG A 126 -15.46 -9.17 2.15
N PRO A 127 -14.63 -8.16 2.50
CA PRO A 127 -13.25 -8.35 2.90
C PRO A 127 -13.13 -9.32 4.07
N GLN A 128 -12.12 -10.19 4.01
CA GLN A 128 -11.87 -11.27 4.95
C GLN A 128 -10.68 -10.96 5.86
N PRO A 129 -10.65 -11.47 7.09
CA PRO A 129 -9.44 -11.50 7.93
C PRO A 129 -8.26 -12.11 7.17
N ALA A 130 -7.04 -11.68 7.46
CA ALA A 130 -5.84 -12.20 6.79
C ALA A 130 -5.59 -13.69 7.06
N SER A 131 -6.12 -14.22 8.15
CA SER A 131 -6.09 -15.64 8.51
C SER A 131 -6.97 -16.54 7.62
N VAL A 132 -7.89 -15.97 6.82
CA VAL A 132 -8.72 -16.72 5.88
C VAL A 132 -7.95 -16.87 4.57
N GLU A 133 -7.61 -18.09 4.20
CA GLU A 133 -6.98 -18.40 2.93
C GLU A 133 -8.01 -18.55 1.81
N SER A 134 -7.62 -18.24 0.56
CA SER A 134 -8.43 -18.56 -0.61
C SER A 134 -8.18 -20.00 -1.07
N PRO A 135 -9.21 -20.70 -1.52
CA PRO A 135 -9.03 -22.00 -2.18
C PRO A 135 -8.37 -21.87 -3.57
N ALA A 136 -8.39 -20.68 -4.17
CA ALA A 136 -7.79 -20.41 -5.48
C ALA A 136 -6.30 -20.08 -5.31
N SER A 137 -5.41 -20.86 -5.92
CA SER A 137 -3.96 -20.69 -5.80
C SER A 137 -3.44 -19.34 -6.32
N CYS A 138 -4.15 -18.71 -7.27
CA CYS A 138 -3.83 -17.37 -7.78
C CYS A 138 -4.19 -16.25 -6.79
N GLU A 139 -5.04 -16.51 -5.81
CA GLU A 139 -5.44 -15.56 -4.76
C GLU A 139 -4.54 -15.66 -3.51
N ARG A 140 -3.26 -15.86 -3.69
CA ARG A 140 -2.31 -15.84 -2.57
C ARG A 140 -2.27 -14.45 -1.93
N ARG A 141 -2.65 -14.35 -0.66
CA ARG A 141 -2.91 -13.10 0.04
C ARG A 141 -1.66 -12.40 0.58
N TRP A 142 -0.54 -13.08 0.65
CA TRP A 142 0.71 -12.51 1.15
C TRP A 142 1.72 -12.27 0.04
N HIS A 143 2.54 -11.24 0.23
CA HIS A 143 3.70 -10.93 -0.59
C HIS A 143 4.96 -10.93 0.26
N GLY A 144 6.06 -11.46 -0.30
CA GLY A 144 7.38 -11.39 0.30
C GLY A 144 8.05 -10.06 -0.03
N LEU A 145 8.70 -9.46 0.97
CA LEU A 145 9.57 -8.31 0.83
C LEU A 145 11.02 -8.75 0.63
N SER A 146 11.89 -7.85 0.12
CA SER A 146 13.31 -8.16 -0.14
C SER A 146 14.08 -8.55 1.13
N ASN A 147 13.60 -8.21 2.31
CA ASN A 147 14.18 -8.61 3.60
C ASN A 147 13.59 -9.90 4.18
N GLY A 148 12.79 -10.64 3.40
CA GLY A 148 12.17 -11.91 3.79
C GLY A 148 10.90 -11.78 4.64
N GLN A 149 10.49 -10.58 5.03
CA GLN A 149 9.22 -10.38 5.74
C GLN A 149 8.04 -10.54 4.78
N ARG A 150 6.86 -10.80 5.34
CA ARG A 150 5.62 -10.96 4.56
C ARG A 150 4.59 -9.91 4.98
N ILE A 151 3.89 -9.38 3.98
CA ILE A 151 2.78 -8.46 4.13
C ILE A 151 1.55 -9.02 3.42
N HIS A 152 0.36 -8.78 3.96
CA HIS A 152 -0.89 -9.34 3.43
C HIS A 152 -1.74 -8.26 2.75
N ASP A 153 -2.54 -8.70 1.75
CA ASP A 153 -3.59 -7.89 1.11
C ASP A 153 -3.09 -6.54 0.56
N LEU A 154 -1.95 -6.57 -0.15
CA LEU A 154 -1.51 -5.42 -0.97
C LEU A 154 -2.27 -5.34 -2.29
N ALA A 155 -2.80 -6.47 -2.74
CA ALA A 155 -3.66 -6.60 -3.92
C ALA A 155 -4.88 -7.42 -3.53
N GLY A 156 -6.08 -6.99 -3.93
CA GLY A 156 -7.33 -7.65 -3.57
C GLY A 156 -7.75 -7.45 -2.11
N ASN A 157 -8.76 -8.19 -1.69
CA ASN A 157 -9.45 -8.14 -0.40
C ASN A 157 -10.17 -6.80 -0.16
N ALA A 158 -9.45 -5.73 0.13
CA ALA A 158 -10.00 -4.37 0.18
C ALA A 158 -8.97 -3.36 -0.30
N PHE A 159 -9.42 -2.34 -1.02
CA PHE A 159 -8.62 -1.16 -1.28
C PHE A 159 -8.17 -0.53 0.04
N SER A 160 -7.02 0.11 0.01
CA SER A 160 -6.46 0.85 1.15
C SER A 160 -6.38 2.33 0.82
N TRP A 161 -7.06 3.18 1.58
CA TRP A 161 -6.85 4.62 1.51
C TRP A 161 -5.36 4.94 1.66
N VAL A 162 -4.86 5.89 0.86
CA VAL A 162 -3.50 6.41 0.96
C VAL A 162 -3.51 7.94 1.02
N PHE A 163 -2.56 8.51 1.74
CA PHE A 163 -2.30 9.94 1.75
C PHE A 163 -1.52 10.31 0.48
N ASP A 164 -2.13 11.10 -0.40
CA ASP A 164 -1.45 11.52 -1.63
C ASP A 164 -0.42 12.63 -1.34
N ASP A 165 0.83 12.25 -1.18
CA ASP A 165 1.98 13.14 -1.00
C ASP A 165 2.63 13.54 -2.34
N LEU A 166 2.10 13.07 -3.48
CA LEU A 166 2.61 13.36 -4.83
C LEU A 166 1.80 14.42 -5.57
N GLN A 167 0.49 14.21 -5.73
CA GLN A 167 -0.42 15.15 -6.41
C GLN A 167 -1.34 15.89 -5.42
N GLY A 168 -1.35 15.46 -4.16
CA GLY A 168 -2.25 15.95 -3.14
C GLY A 168 -1.87 17.29 -2.54
N ASP A 169 -2.82 17.86 -1.81
CA ASP A 169 -2.60 18.98 -0.90
C ASP A 169 -2.11 18.52 0.48
N GLY A 170 -1.96 19.43 1.44
CA GLY A 170 -1.59 19.11 2.82
C GLY A 170 -2.58 18.17 3.56
N CYS A 171 -3.72 17.89 2.95
CA CYS A 171 -4.67 16.89 3.43
C CYS A 171 -4.55 15.54 2.68
N GLY A 172 -3.69 15.44 1.67
CA GLY A 172 -3.55 14.24 0.84
C GLY A 172 -4.70 14.06 -0.15
N ILE A 173 -5.36 15.15 -0.53
CA ILE A 173 -6.44 15.18 -1.53
C ILE A 173 -5.86 15.69 -2.85
N VAL A 174 -6.12 14.98 -3.94
CA VAL A 174 -5.62 15.31 -5.27
C VAL A 174 -5.94 16.75 -5.65
N ARG A 175 -4.93 17.55 -6.01
CA ARG A 175 -5.02 18.96 -6.45
C ARG A 175 -4.27 19.25 -7.74
N ARG A 176 -3.55 18.27 -8.27
CA ARG A 176 -2.82 18.38 -9.53
C ARG A 176 -3.17 17.22 -10.42
N THR A 177 -3.19 17.42 -11.74
CA THR A 177 -3.30 16.35 -12.72
C THR A 177 -2.07 15.45 -12.67
N PHE A 178 -2.26 14.18 -13.02
CA PHE A 178 -1.16 13.22 -13.13
C PHE A 178 -0.28 13.58 -14.35
N GLY A 179 0.86 14.19 -14.08
CA GLY A 179 1.82 14.59 -15.12
C GLY A 179 2.72 13.43 -15.56
N PRO A 180 3.49 13.61 -16.65
CA PRO A 180 4.41 12.58 -17.16
C PRO A 180 5.55 12.26 -16.19
N ALA A 181 5.87 13.16 -15.26
CA ALA A 181 6.86 12.95 -14.19
C ALA A 181 6.27 12.41 -12.89
N SER A 182 4.95 12.19 -12.82
CA SER A 182 4.33 11.66 -11.60
C SER A 182 4.75 10.21 -11.37
N ALA A 183 5.26 9.91 -10.18
CA ALA A 183 5.62 8.55 -9.80
C ALA A 183 4.42 7.60 -9.84
N SER A 184 3.20 8.08 -9.59
CA SER A 184 1.98 7.27 -9.70
C SER A 184 1.67 6.80 -11.13
N VAL A 185 2.24 7.45 -12.14
CA VAL A 185 2.07 7.12 -13.55
C VAL A 185 3.29 6.42 -14.12
N THR A 186 4.50 6.95 -13.83
CA THR A 186 5.76 6.44 -14.39
C THR A 186 6.35 5.29 -13.61
N GLY A 187 5.90 5.11 -12.36
CA GLY A 187 6.45 4.11 -11.45
C GLY A 187 6.04 2.68 -11.75
N ALA A 188 4.95 2.46 -12.49
CA ALA A 188 4.47 1.12 -12.75
C ALA A 188 5.18 0.46 -13.94
N PRO A 189 5.57 -0.81 -13.87
CA PRO A 189 6.15 -1.53 -14.99
C PRO A 189 5.13 -1.75 -16.10
N GLY A 190 5.58 -1.74 -17.35
CA GLY A 190 4.81 -1.47 -18.56
C GLY A 190 3.82 -2.48 -19.13
N ALA A 191 3.33 -3.51 -18.44
CA ALA A 191 2.25 -4.39 -18.96
C ALA A 191 1.27 -4.76 -17.85
N PRO A 192 0.21 -4.00 -17.72
CA PRO A 192 -0.41 -3.78 -16.43
C PRO A 192 -1.29 -4.92 -15.90
N MET A 193 -2.46 -5.11 -16.47
CA MET A 193 -3.49 -5.99 -15.83
C MET A 193 -3.20 -7.47 -16.05
N GLN A 194 -2.69 -7.84 -17.24
CA GLN A 194 -2.45 -9.22 -17.63
C GLN A 194 -1.38 -9.94 -16.80
N GLN A 195 -0.55 -9.19 -16.07
CA GLN A 195 0.48 -9.75 -15.19
C GLN A 195 0.17 -9.61 -13.69
N GLY A 196 -1.07 -9.31 -13.32
CA GLY A 196 -1.45 -9.13 -11.92
C GLY A 196 -0.88 -7.84 -11.27
N LEU A 197 -0.35 -6.91 -12.07
CA LEU A 197 0.21 -5.65 -11.57
C LEU A 197 -0.88 -4.63 -11.22
N GLY A 198 -2.03 -4.72 -11.87
CA GLY A 198 -3.18 -3.87 -11.63
C GLY A 198 -3.33 -2.71 -12.61
N TRP A 199 -4.04 -1.67 -12.19
CA TRP A 199 -4.41 -0.52 -13.01
C TRP A 199 -3.99 0.80 -12.36
N TRP A 200 -3.57 1.78 -13.15
CA TRP A 200 -3.17 3.11 -12.71
C TRP A 200 -3.56 4.21 -13.69
N PRO A 201 -3.64 5.49 -13.25
CA PRO A 201 -4.08 6.58 -14.10
C PRO A 201 -3.12 6.81 -15.26
N ARG A 202 -3.65 7.37 -16.34
CA ARG A 202 -2.85 7.86 -17.46
C ARG A 202 -2.35 9.28 -17.20
N VAL A 203 -1.31 9.68 -17.90
CA VAL A 203 -0.90 11.09 -17.96
C VAL A 203 -2.10 11.94 -18.38
N GLY A 204 -2.30 13.04 -17.68
CA GLY A 204 -3.45 13.94 -17.89
C GLY A 204 -4.72 13.56 -17.14
N SER A 205 -4.77 12.43 -16.43
CA SER A 205 -5.91 12.11 -15.57
C SER A 205 -6.11 13.21 -14.53
N ASN A 206 -7.37 13.65 -14.38
CA ASN A 206 -7.74 14.69 -13.44
C ASN A 206 -8.72 14.15 -12.40
N TRP A 207 -8.22 13.94 -11.20
CA TRP A 207 -8.98 13.45 -10.04
C TRP A 207 -9.08 14.50 -8.93
N TRP A 208 -9.18 15.74 -9.29
CA TRP A 208 -9.27 16.87 -8.35
C TRP A 208 -10.36 16.66 -7.30
N GLY A 209 -10.00 16.92 -6.04
CA GLY A 209 -10.90 16.76 -4.90
C GLY A 209 -11.16 15.32 -4.49
N ARG A 210 -10.45 14.35 -5.08
CA ARG A 210 -10.53 12.93 -4.75
C ARG A 210 -9.44 12.51 -3.80
N ALA A 211 -9.71 11.48 -3.01
CA ALA A 211 -8.71 10.73 -2.26
C ALA A 211 -8.34 9.47 -3.04
N LEU A 212 -7.12 8.99 -2.87
CA LEU A 212 -6.61 7.80 -3.54
C LEU A 212 -6.83 6.55 -2.66
N ALA A 213 -7.12 5.42 -3.31
CA ALA A 213 -7.12 4.11 -2.67
C ALA A 213 -6.40 3.08 -3.56
N ARG A 214 -5.61 2.19 -2.95
CA ARG A 214 -4.73 1.25 -3.66
C ARG A 214 -5.06 -0.21 -3.40
N GLY A 215 -4.68 -1.08 -4.35
CA GLY A 215 -4.60 -2.53 -4.17
C GLY A 215 -5.69 -3.33 -4.87
N GLY A 216 -6.94 -2.96 -4.77
CA GLY A 216 -8.08 -3.76 -5.26
C GLY A 216 -8.95 -4.31 -4.14
N SER A 217 -10.05 -4.95 -4.50
CA SER A 217 -11.03 -5.53 -3.60
C SER A 217 -11.34 -6.99 -3.95
N THR A 218 -12.19 -7.63 -3.16
CA THR A 218 -12.65 -9.01 -3.41
C THR A 218 -13.28 -9.23 -4.78
N SER A 219 -13.71 -8.17 -5.46
CA SER A 219 -14.41 -8.24 -6.75
C SER A 219 -13.72 -7.46 -7.88
N SER A 220 -12.47 -7.07 -7.70
CA SER A 220 -11.75 -6.24 -8.69
C SER A 220 -11.30 -7.00 -9.93
N GLN A 221 -11.40 -8.35 -9.94
CA GLN A 221 -10.95 -9.20 -11.03
C GLN A 221 -9.50 -8.86 -11.43
N GLU A 222 -9.17 -8.84 -12.70
CA GLU A 222 -7.86 -8.49 -13.24
C GLU A 222 -7.40 -7.07 -12.85
N GLY A 223 -8.33 -6.20 -12.43
CA GLY A 223 -8.02 -4.85 -11.95
C GLY A 223 -7.35 -4.80 -10.57
N ALA A 224 -7.35 -5.90 -9.80
CA ALA A 224 -6.57 -5.95 -8.56
C ALA A 224 -5.07 -6.02 -8.87
N GLY A 225 -4.24 -5.43 -8.01
CA GLY A 225 -2.79 -5.48 -8.17
C GLY A 225 -2.08 -4.48 -7.25
N VAL A 226 -0.81 -4.74 -6.96
CA VAL A 226 -0.03 -3.91 -6.02
C VAL A 226 0.15 -2.47 -6.52
N PHE A 227 0.04 -2.24 -7.85
CA PHE A 227 0.08 -0.89 -8.43
C PHE A 227 -1.31 -0.29 -8.68
N THR A 228 -2.38 -1.04 -8.43
CA THR A 228 -3.74 -0.51 -8.64
C THR A 228 -3.99 0.71 -7.77
N VAL A 229 -4.50 1.76 -8.40
CA VAL A 229 -4.98 2.96 -7.71
C VAL A 229 -6.29 3.42 -8.32
N ILE A 230 -7.23 3.78 -7.46
CA ILE A 230 -8.51 4.40 -7.83
C ILE A 230 -8.67 5.72 -7.11
N ASP A 231 -9.58 6.54 -7.61
CA ASP A 231 -10.04 7.75 -6.95
C ASP A 231 -11.42 7.54 -6.33
N GLU A 232 -11.64 8.12 -5.16
CA GLU A 232 -12.97 8.12 -4.55
C GLU A 232 -13.21 9.44 -3.78
N ARG A 233 -14.47 9.78 -3.55
CA ARG A 233 -14.82 10.94 -2.73
C ARG A 233 -14.28 10.76 -1.30
N PRO A 234 -13.62 11.75 -0.67
CA PRO A 234 -13.03 11.58 0.65
C PRO A 234 -14.01 11.21 1.78
N ARG A 235 -15.29 11.52 1.58
CA ARG A 235 -16.36 11.19 2.53
C ARG A 235 -17.07 9.87 2.21
N ALA A 236 -16.72 9.21 1.09
CA ALA A 236 -17.38 7.97 0.72
C ALA A 236 -17.00 6.85 1.70
N GLU A 237 -18.00 6.16 2.19
CA GLU A 237 -17.87 4.97 3.01
C GLU A 237 -18.21 3.77 2.14
N ARG A 238 -17.19 3.00 1.77
CA ARG A 238 -17.32 1.84 0.88
C ARG A 238 -17.01 0.55 1.64
N SER A 239 -17.82 -0.46 1.41
CA SER A 239 -17.62 -1.79 2.02
C SER A 239 -16.36 -2.51 1.52
N TYR A 240 -15.74 -2.00 0.47
CA TYR A 240 -14.55 -2.52 -0.18
C TYR A 240 -13.32 -1.61 -0.04
N ILE A 241 -13.38 -0.55 0.77
CA ILE A 241 -12.23 0.32 1.06
C ILE A 241 -11.99 0.35 2.56
N GLY A 242 -10.79 -0.04 2.96
CA GLY A 242 -10.26 0.09 4.30
C GLY A 242 -9.02 0.99 4.30
N PHE A 243 -8.05 0.72 5.17
CA PHE A 243 -6.81 1.50 5.23
C PHE A 243 -5.68 0.71 5.89
N ARG A 244 -4.46 1.23 5.73
CA ARG A 244 -3.24 0.67 6.31
C ARG A 244 -2.43 1.79 6.95
N CYS A 245 -1.84 1.52 8.11
CA CYS A 245 -1.07 2.51 8.85
C CYS A 245 0.42 2.31 8.67
N THR A 246 1.18 3.40 8.87
CA THR A 246 2.63 3.42 8.99
C THR A 246 3.03 3.99 10.34
N LEU A 247 4.24 3.66 10.78
CA LEU A 247 4.89 4.35 11.89
C LEU A 247 5.51 5.66 11.38
N ARG A 248 5.44 6.65 12.21
CA ARG A 248 6.05 7.96 12.01
C ARG A 248 7.56 7.91 12.13
#